data_cc3760354290331b47b9f92d79c7605e
#
_entry.id   cc3760354290331b47b9f92d79c7605e
#
_cell.length_a   1.000
_cell.length_b   1.000
_cell.length_c   1.000
_cell.angle_alpha   90.00
_cell.angle_beta   90.00
_cell.angle_gamma   90.00
#
_symmetry.space_group_name_H-M   'P 1'
#
loop_
_entity.id
_entity.type
_entity.pdbx_description
1 polymer ?
#
loop_
_entity_poly.entity_id
_entity_poly.type
_entity_poly.pdbx_seq_one_letter_code
_entity_poly.pdbx_strand_id
1 'polypeptide(L)'
;MKSYIKAIIIFDKNGDKRTVKFKQGVNIITGESKTGKSAIVEIIDYCLCSNRCTIPKGKITEFAHLYAMVISINCNTYVIVRQNMENGGKMLFYKEDNNYNGETLKMDFLIEKKFLPCREVKNDIELTLGLNVSNVLDGDNKKKASLRNMVSFMFQHQNLIASKFALFYRFSDFYKRKDTIEQFPVFAGFISQEYYSCLIELNALKQELKLKIRNNKMNENSKIFIEENFKSILSDYFALIDKEFDNSIGLNKMINIASNLPKYKNECLTHDEKIIERYHRLQCELKKLKTDEHNVLLKIDELKDTGNNGDDYIETLMYLKHQTKVSTISGIDYSCPVCGRQCNEIKENDTEILNALKWLDKELTITENTKIDFHEDIRKLNDIHKKIVSKIKYIYKQLKIIEEQYIYSNSLLSKKEKIDYAEAKICIYLELYNNGIIDVTDGDLTNTEILIKKLTEKISCFNFENKMKEAEEFINSNMNKLATTLDFEDEFKPIDLKFELTNGNYDIYQLQHNKDKVYLSEMGSGANWISCHIALFLSFLHFFTNQNDSSIPTIMFFDQPSQVY
;
A
#
# COMPACT_ATOMS: atom_id res chain seq x y z
N MET A 1 -0.82 -0.50 -28.48
CA MET A 1 -2.21 -1.01 -28.61
C MET A 1 -3.08 0.04 -29.25
N LYS A 2 -3.74 -0.24 -30.38
CA LYS A 2 -4.63 0.74 -31.05
C LYS A 2 -6.07 0.54 -30.60
N SER A 3 -6.67 1.56 -30.00
CA SER A 3 -8.01 1.47 -29.44
C SER A 3 -8.79 2.76 -29.64
N TYR A 4 -10.11 2.68 -29.84
CA TYR A 4 -11.01 3.83 -29.85
C TYR A 4 -12.43 3.40 -29.47
N ILE A 5 -13.20 4.32 -28.89
CA ILE A 5 -14.62 4.09 -28.60
C ILE A 5 -15.41 4.38 -29.87
N LYS A 6 -16.34 3.49 -30.21
CA LYS A 6 -17.26 3.65 -31.34
C LYS A 6 -18.57 4.31 -30.92
N ALA A 7 -19.11 3.90 -29.78
CA ALA A 7 -20.36 4.44 -29.28
C ALA A 7 -20.49 4.26 -27.77
N ILE A 8 -21.23 5.17 -27.13
CA ILE A 8 -21.80 5.04 -25.81
C ILE A 8 -23.31 5.03 -25.96
N ILE A 9 -23.97 4.06 -25.34
CA ILE A 9 -25.41 3.85 -25.45
C ILE A 9 -25.97 3.75 -24.02
N ILE A 10 -27.04 4.49 -23.75
CA ILE A 10 -27.75 4.45 -22.48
C ILE A 10 -29.14 3.92 -22.79
N PHE A 11 -29.57 2.87 -22.10
CA PHE A 11 -30.90 2.30 -22.20
C PHE A 11 -31.75 2.65 -20.99
N ASP A 12 -33.00 2.96 -21.19
CA ASP A 12 -34.00 3.01 -20.13
C ASP A 12 -34.58 1.63 -19.81
N LYS A 13 -35.55 1.56 -18.90
CA LYS A 13 -36.23 0.31 -18.52
C LYS A 13 -37.14 -0.24 -19.64
N ASN A 14 -37.59 0.59 -20.57
CA ASN A 14 -38.51 0.22 -21.64
C ASN A 14 -37.74 -0.18 -22.92
N GLY A 15 -36.43 -0.03 -22.94
CA GLY A 15 -35.61 -0.31 -24.11
C GLY A 15 -35.36 0.91 -25.01
N ASP A 16 -35.83 2.08 -24.62
CA ASP A 16 -35.49 3.32 -25.30
C ASP A 16 -34.00 3.60 -25.10
N LYS A 17 -33.33 4.09 -26.15
CA LYS A 17 -31.89 4.33 -26.09
C LYS A 17 -31.49 5.73 -26.49
N ARG A 18 -30.40 6.21 -25.86
CA ARG A 18 -29.67 7.42 -26.23
C ARG A 18 -28.25 7.00 -26.63
N THR A 19 -27.76 7.47 -27.78
CA THR A 19 -26.50 7.06 -28.36
C THR A 19 -25.62 8.25 -28.68
N VAL A 20 -24.36 8.21 -28.20
CA VAL A 20 -23.30 9.12 -28.60
C VAL A 20 -22.31 8.32 -29.44
N LYS A 21 -22.10 8.73 -30.67
CA LYS A 21 -21.19 8.07 -31.62
C LYS A 21 -19.85 8.80 -31.67
N PHE A 22 -18.80 8.02 -31.82
CA PHE A 22 -17.43 8.51 -31.95
C PHE A 22 -16.80 7.97 -33.23
N LYS A 23 -15.80 8.69 -33.70
CA LYS A 23 -14.95 8.29 -34.85
C LYS A 23 -13.53 8.05 -34.37
N GLN A 24 -12.77 7.32 -35.13
CA GLN A 24 -11.34 7.22 -34.89
C GLN A 24 -10.67 8.59 -35.06
N GLY A 25 -9.74 8.94 -34.18
CA GLY A 25 -9.06 10.24 -34.13
C GLY A 25 -9.71 11.21 -33.15
N VAL A 26 -9.64 12.49 -33.42
CA VAL A 26 -10.09 13.54 -32.52
C VAL A 26 -11.63 13.69 -32.59
N ASN A 27 -12.29 13.65 -31.44
CA ASN A 27 -13.73 13.90 -31.30
C ASN A 27 -13.92 15.09 -30.36
N ILE A 28 -14.61 16.11 -30.83
CA ILE A 28 -14.91 17.32 -30.06
C ILE A 28 -16.40 17.33 -29.73
N ILE A 29 -16.73 17.30 -28.43
CA ILE A 29 -18.10 17.35 -27.92
C ILE A 29 -18.34 18.75 -27.37
N THR A 30 -19.18 19.51 -28.06
CA THR A 30 -19.57 20.87 -27.67
C THR A 30 -21.04 20.93 -27.28
N GLY A 31 -21.44 22.01 -26.65
CA GLY A 31 -22.83 22.26 -26.27
C GLY A 31 -22.89 23.17 -25.03
N GLU A 32 -24.10 23.60 -24.71
CA GLU A 32 -24.37 24.46 -23.56
C GLU A 32 -23.99 23.80 -22.22
N SER A 33 -23.84 24.61 -21.17
CA SER A 33 -23.64 24.12 -19.82
C SER A 33 -24.79 23.22 -19.36
N LYS A 34 -24.53 22.23 -18.51
CA LYS A 34 -25.54 21.30 -17.96
C LYS A 34 -26.17 20.33 -18.98
N THR A 35 -25.56 20.14 -20.14
CA THR A 35 -26.05 19.18 -21.18
C THR A 35 -25.52 17.77 -21.03
N GLY A 36 -24.70 17.49 -20.00
CA GLY A 36 -24.20 16.13 -19.70
C GLY A 36 -22.88 15.78 -20.39
N LYS A 37 -22.11 16.76 -20.90
CA LYS A 37 -20.80 16.50 -21.55
C LYS A 37 -19.84 15.75 -20.63
N SER A 38 -19.59 16.24 -19.43
CA SER A 38 -18.71 15.59 -18.44
C SER A 38 -19.23 14.22 -17.98
N ALA A 39 -20.55 14.01 -18.00
CA ALA A 39 -21.13 12.71 -17.66
C ALA A 39 -20.70 11.60 -18.62
N ILE A 40 -20.31 11.91 -19.86
CA ILE A 40 -19.80 10.92 -20.82
C ILE A 40 -18.50 10.29 -20.30
N VAL A 41 -17.60 11.09 -19.76
CA VAL A 41 -16.33 10.63 -19.20
C VAL A 41 -16.59 9.72 -17.98
N GLU A 42 -17.55 10.12 -17.12
CA GLU A 42 -17.94 9.32 -15.95
C GLU A 42 -18.62 7.99 -16.34
N ILE A 43 -19.41 7.96 -17.42
CA ILE A 43 -20.02 6.74 -17.97
C ILE A 43 -18.92 5.80 -18.47
N ILE A 44 -17.92 6.34 -19.18
CA ILE A 44 -16.79 5.54 -19.66
C ILE A 44 -15.99 4.97 -18.49
N ASP A 45 -15.67 5.79 -17.48
CA ASP A 45 -14.98 5.31 -16.27
C ASP A 45 -15.79 4.23 -15.55
N TYR A 46 -17.12 4.40 -15.49
CA TYR A 46 -18.01 3.41 -14.93
C TYR A 46 -18.00 2.10 -15.72
N CYS A 47 -18.06 2.13 -17.03
CA CYS A 47 -17.93 0.96 -17.91
C CYS A 47 -16.54 0.31 -17.82
N LEU A 48 -15.48 1.06 -17.49
CA LEU A 48 -14.14 0.55 -17.22
C LEU A 48 -13.95 0.07 -15.77
N CYS A 49 -15.00 -0.49 -15.18
CA CYS A 49 -14.99 -1.18 -13.89
C CYS A 49 -14.69 -0.28 -12.66
N SER A 50 -15.12 1.00 -12.68
CA SER A 50 -15.07 1.82 -11.47
C SER A 50 -15.92 1.20 -10.36
N ASN A 51 -15.39 1.15 -9.12
CA ASN A 51 -16.14 0.64 -7.97
C ASN A 51 -17.23 1.61 -7.50
N ARG A 52 -17.08 2.90 -7.82
CA ARG A 52 -18.05 3.94 -7.50
C ARG A 52 -18.69 4.44 -8.79
N CYS A 53 -19.98 4.72 -8.74
CA CYS A 53 -20.68 5.41 -9.80
C CYS A 53 -20.57 6.92 -9.53
N THR A 54 -19.75 7.59 -10.32
CA THR A 54 -19.53 9.04 -10.24
C THR A 54 -20.39 9.82 -11.24
N ILE A 55 -21.24 9.11 -12.01
CA ILE A 55 -22.18 9.71 -12.95
C ILE A 55 -23.11 10.67 -12.17
N PRO A 56 -23.22 11.95 -12.61
CA PRO A 56 -24.02 12.95 -11.90
C PRO A 56 -25.48 12.50 -11.74
N LYS A 57 -25.99 12.58 -10.52
CA LYS A 57 -27.40 12.26 -10.23
C LYS A 57 -28.35 13.24 -10.95
N GLY A 58 -29.46 12.74 -11.45
CA GLY A 58 -30.50 13.50 -12.13
C GLY A 58 -30.93 12.83 -13.42
N LYS A 59 -31.31 13.60 -14.45
CA LYS A 59 -31.93 13.11 -15.70
C LYS A 59 -31.24 11.89 -16.35
N ILE A 60 -29.90 11.83 -16.28
CA ILE A 60 -29.13 10.71 -16.87
C ILE A 60 -29.32 9.44 -16.03
N THR A 61 -29.16 9.53 -14.71
CA THR A 61 -29.27 8.36 -13.81
C THR A 61 -30.74 7.93 -13.63
N GLU A 62 -31.69 8.83 -13.72
CA GLU A 62 -33.14 8.54 -13.71
C GLU A 62 -33.57 7.78 -14.97
N PHE A 63 -33.05 8.18 -16.14
CA PHE A 63 -33.30 7.49 -17.40
C PHE A 63 -32.59 6.13 -17.46
N ALA A 64 -31.32 6.06 -17.04
CA ALA A 64 -30.47 4.94 -17.31
C ALA A 64 -30.82 3.68 -16.49
N HIS A 65 -31.11 2.60 -17.19
CA HIS A 65 -31.17 1.26 -16.64
C HIS A 65 -29.86 0.49 -16.93
N LEU A 66 -29.33 0.63 -18.17
CA LEU A 66 -28.05 0.05 -18.61
C LEU A 66 -27.20 1.12 -19.28
N TYR A 67 -25.89 1.03 -19.05
CA TYR A 67 -24.87 1.77 -19.79
C TYR A 67 -24.08 0.78 -20.66
N ALA A 68 -23.95 1.06 -21.94
CA ALA A 68 -23.19 0.24 -22.87
C ALA A 68 -22.11 1.08 -23.56
N MET A 69 -20.93 0.51 -23.71
CA MET A 69 -19.82 1.08 -24.45
C MET A 69 -19.36 0.09 -25.51
N VAL A 70 -19.30 0.54 -26.76
CA VAL A 70 -18.74 -0.21 -27.89
C VAL A 70 -17.34 0.32 -28.15
N ILE A 71 -16.35 -0.54 -27.98
CA ILE A 71 -14.92 -0.20 -28.06
C ILE A 71 -14.19 -1.11 -29.05
N SER A 72 -13.33 -0.52 -29.86
CA SER A 72 -12.37 -1.26 -30.69
C SER A 72 -11.03 -1.36 -29.96
N ILE A 73 -10.50 -2.57 -29.83
CA ILE A 73 -9.18 -2.86 -29.24
C ILE A 73 -8.43 -3.77 -30.19
N ASN A 74 -7.29 -3.33 -30.72
CA ASN A 74 -6.47 -4.10 -31.68
C ASN A 74 -7.29 -4.68 -32.82
N CYS A 75 -8.10 -3.85 -33.49
CA CYS A 75 -9.00 -4.21 -34.59
C CYS A 75 -10.20 -5.13 -34.23
N ASN A 76 -10.29 -5.62 -33.00
CA ASN A 76 -11.47 -6.36 -32.54
C ASN A 76 -12.45 -5.41 -31.85
N THR A 77 -13.74 -5.67 -32.02
CA THR A 77 -14.81 -4.87 -31.40
C THR A 77 -15.38 -5.61 -30.19
N TYR A 78 -15.48 -4.91 -29.10
CA TYR A 78 -16.05 -5.41 -27.85
C TYR A 78 -17.19 -4.52 -27.39
N VAL A 79 -18.16 -5.13 -26.71
CA VAL A 79 -19.26 -4.45 -26.07
C VAL A 79 -19.15 -4.68 -24.57
N ILE A 80 -19.09 -3.59 -23.83
CA ILE A 80 -19.10 -3.57 -22.37
C ILE A 80 -20.45 -3.00 -21.95
N VAL A 81 -21.23 -3.74 -21.19
CA VAL A 81 -22.51 -3.28 -20.66
C VAL A 81 -22.46 -3.31 -19.14
N ARG A 82 -22.98 -2.28 -18.51
CA ARG A 82 -23.06 -2.21 -17.06
C ARG A 82 -24.43 -1.74 -16.59
N GLN A 83 -24.98 -2.47 -15.63
CA GLN A 83 -26.23 -2.08 -14.96
C GLN A 83 -26.01 -0.84 -14.11
N ASN A 84 -27.04 0.00 -13.97
CA ASN A 84 -27.03 1.07 -12.98
C ASN A 84 -26.77 0.47 -11.57
N MET A 85 -26.07 1.20 -10.70
CA MET A 85 -25.76 0.75 -9.33
C MET A 85 -26.99 0.36 -8.52
N GLU A 86 -28.11 1.06 -8.72
CA GLU A 86 -29.38 0.73 -8.10
C GLU A 86 -29.88 -0.68 -8.48
N ASN A 87 -29.46 -1.19 -9.64
CA ASN A 87 -29.79 -2.50 -10.17
C ASN A 87 -28.66 -3.54 -9.93
N GLY A 88 -27.73 -3.27 -9.00
CA GLY A 88 -26.66 -4.18 -8.59
C GLY A 88 -25.34 -4.02 -9.33
N GLY A 89 -25.24 -3.12 -10.32
CA GLY A 89 -23.99 -2.75 -11.00
C GLY A 89 -23.26 -3.90 -11.69
N LYS A 90 -23.93 -5.02 -12.00
CA LYS A 90 -23.37 -6.17 -12.73
C LYS A 90 -23.01 -5.79 -14.16
N MET A 91 -22.15 -6.56 -14.78
CA MET A 91 -21.57 -6.25 -16.08
C MET A 91 -21.71 -7.40 -17.06
N LEU A 92 -21.61 -7.05 -18.33
CA LEU A 92 -21.50 -7.97 -19.44
C LEU A 92 -20.35 -7.50 -20.34
N PHE A 93 -19.51 -8.42 -20.81
CA PHE A 93 -18.43 -8.17 -21.75
C PHE A 93 -18.40 -9.26 -22.80
N TYR A 94 -18.40 -8.89 -24.06
CA TYR A 94 -18.34 -9.86 -25.15
C TYR A 94 -17.78 -9.23 -26.42
N LYS A 95 -17.28 -10.07 -27.31
CA LYS A 95 -16.75 -9.69 -28.62
C LYS A 95 -17.88 -9.68 -29.65
N GLU A 96 -17.82 -8.70 -30.54
CA GLU A 96 -18.70 -8.52 -31.70
C GLU A 96 -17.90 -8.46 -33.00
N ASP A 97 -18.61 -8.40 -34.13
CA ASP A 97 -18.00 -8.20 -35.43
C ASP A 97 -17.24 -6.87 -35.49
N ASN A 98 -16.10 -6.88 -36.22
CA ASN A 98 -15.22 -5.72 -36.26
C ASN A 98 -15.88 -4.45 -36.81
N ASN A 99 -16.90 -4.58 -37.65
CA ASN A 99 -17.67 -3.46 -38.20
C ASN A 99 -18.85 -3.01 -37.31
N TYR A 100 -19.07 -3.71 -36.19
CA TYR A 100 -20.16 -3.38 -35.29
C TYR A 100 -19.97 -1.99 -34.67
N ASN A 101 -21.04 -1.17 -34.71
CA ASN A 101 -21.02 0.22 -34.22
C ASN A 101 -22.06 0.48 -33.10
N GLY A 102 -22.78 -0.54 -32.65
CA GLY A 102 -23.80 -0.45 -31.61
C GLY A 102 -25.20 0.01 -32.05
N GLU A 103 -25.41 0.33 -33.35
CA GLU A 103 -26.73 0.80 -33.83
C GLU A 103 -27.82 -0.26 -33.66
N THR A 104 -27.47 -1.52 -33.90
CA THR A 104 -28.37 -2.67 -33.80
C THR A 104 -28.55 -3.21 -32.38
N LEU A 105 -27.81 -2.66 -31.39
CA LEU A 105 -27.92 -3.11 -30.00
C LEU A 105 -29.31 -2.83 -29.44
N LYS A 106 -29.99 -3.89 -29.01
CA LYS A 106 -31.31 -3.83 -28.41
C LYS A 106 -31.26 -4.34 -26.97
N MET A 107 -32.16 -3.83 -26.14
CA MET A 107 -32.21 -4.21 -24.73
C MET A 107 -32.65 -5.67 -24.55
N ASP A 108 -33.58 -6.16 -25.36
CA ASP A 108 -34.09 -7.54 -25.30
C ASP A 108 -32.94 -8.55 -25.41
N PHE A 109 -32.03 -8.31 -26.37
CA PHE A 109 -30.82 -9.14 -26.54
C PHE A 109 -29.91 -9.11 -25.31
N LEU A 110 -29.84 -7.97 -24.62
CA LEU A 110 -28.98 -7.83 -23.42
C LEU A 110 -29.60 -8.52 -22.20
N ILE A 111 -30.92 -8.48 -22.05
CA ILE A 111 -31.63 -9.07 -20.92
C ILE A 111 -31.51 -10.61 -20.94
N GLU A 112 -31.46 -11.22 -22.10
CA GLU A 112 -31.27 -12.68 -22.26
C GLU A 112 -29.87 -13.14 -21.83
N LYS A 113 -28.90 -12.23 -21.74
CA LYS A 113 -27.52 -12.56 -21.36
C LYS A 113 -27.32 -12.54 -19.84
N LYS A 114 -26.45 -13.43 -19.37
CA LYS A 114 -26.08 -13.51 -17.95
C LYS A 114 -25.09 -12.38 -17.60
N PHE A 115 -25.52 -11.44 -16.80
CA PHE A 115 -24.64 -10.44 -16.21
C PHE A 115 -23.81 -11.03 -15.06
N LEU A 116 -22.51 -10.72 -15.07
CA LEU A 116 -21.53 -11.20 -14.10
C LEU A 116 -21.12 -10.08 -13.12
N PRO A 117 -20.58 -10.43 -11.95
CA PRO A 117 -19.98 -9.43 -11.05
C PRO A 117 -18.88 -8.64 -11.74
N CYS A 118 -18.78 -7.35 -11.42
CA CYS A 118 -17.77 -6.46 -12.00
C CYS A 118 -16.33 -7.00 -11.89
N ARG A 119 -16.01 -7.75 -10.83
CA ARG A 119 -14.68 -8.34 -10.61
C ARG A 119 -14.31 -9.38 -11.69
N GLU A 120 -15.26 -10.20 -12.10
CA GLU A 120 -15.04 -11.23 -13.12
C GLU A 120 -14.84 -10.57 -14.50
N VAL A 121 -15.74 -9.68 -14.87
CA VAL A 121 -15.66 -8.95 -16.15
C VAL A 121 -14.40 -8.08 -16.23
N LYS A 122 -13.96 -7.51 -15.11
CA LYS A 122 -12.70 -6.77 -15.05
C LYS A 122 -11.50 -7.65 -15.45
N ASN A 123 -11.46 -8.89 -14.99
CA ASN A 123 -10.39 -9.83 -15.35
C ASN A 123 -10.39 -10.10 -16.88
N ASP A 124 -11.55 -10.28 -17.49
CA ASP A 124 -11.68 -10.52 -18.93
C ASP A 124 -11.23 -9.29 -19.75
N ILE A 125 -11.57 -8.09 -19.29
CA ILE A 125 -11.08 -6.85 -19.91
C ILE A 125 -9.56 -6.72 -19.75
N GLU A 126 -9.02 -7.00 -18.56
CA GLU A 126 -7.58 -6.97 -18.30
C GLU A 126 -6.82 -7.97 -19.19
N LEU A 127 -7.35 -9.17 -19.38
CA LEU A 127 -6.80 -10.16 -20.33
C LEU A 127 -6.81 -9.62 -21.77
N THR A 128 -7.92 -9.03 -22.20
CA THR A 128 -8.05 -8.45 -23.55
C THR A 128 -7.07 -7.31 -23.79
N LEU A 129 -6.73 -6.56 -22.73
CA LEU A 129 -5.74 -5.48 -22.77
C LEU A 129 -4.30 -5.98 -22.63
N GLY A 130 -4.08 -7.30 -22.54
CA GLY A 130 -2.74 -7.87 -22.42
C GLY A 130 -2.11 -7.80 -21.02
N LEU A 131 -2.89 -7.46 -20.02
CA LEU A 131 -2.48 -7.53 -18.61
C LEU A 131 -2.53 -8.98 -18.12
N ASN A 132 -1.75 -9.91 -18.65
CA ASN A 132 -1.73 -11.34 -18.37
C ASN A 132 -2.05 -11.68 -16.90
N VAL A 133 -3.34 -11.75 -16.59
CA VAL A 133 -3.83 -12.15 -15.27
C VAL A 133 -3.64 -13.65 -15.18
N SER A 134 -2.57 -14.10 -14.55
CA SER A 134 -2.44 -15.52 -14.24
C SER A 134 -3.62 -15.93 -13.37
N ASN A 135 -4.39 -16.93 -13.82
CA ASN A 135 -5.43 -17.60 -13.04
C ASN A 135 -4.80 -18.42 -11.89
N VAL A 136 -4.07 -17.76 -11.00
CA VAL A 136 -3.64 -18.39 -9.76
C VAL A 136 -4.82 -18.26 -8.81
N LEU A 137 -5.62 -19.31 -8.78
CA LEU A 137 -6.74 -19.53 -7.86
C LEU A 137 -6.29 -19.74 -6.41
N ASP A 138 -5.05 -19.51 -6.07
CA ASP A 138 -4.52 -19.68 -4.73
C ASP A 138 -4.44 -18.35 -4.00
N GLY A 139 -4.98 -18.35 -2.80
CA GLY A 139 -5.30 -17.33 -1.82
C GLY A 139 -4.25 -16.27 -1.44
N ASP A 140 -3.25 -16.05 -2.24
CA ASP A 140 -2.26 -15.01 -2.04
C ASP A 140 -2.74 -13.67 -2.64
N ASN A 141 -2.88 -12.66 -1.79
CA ASN A 141 -3.16 -11.26 -2.11
C ASN A 141 -2.02 -10.60 -2.92
N LYS A 142 -1.57 -11.23 -4.00
CA LYS A 142 -0.56 -10.64 -4.90
C LYS A 142 -1.19 -9.44 -5.61
N LYS A 143 -0.67 -8.25 -5.36
CA LYS A 143 -1.07 -7.02 -6.05
C LYS A 143 -0.69 -7.15 -7.52
N LYS A 144 -1.69 -7.30 -8.40
CA LYS A 144 -1.52 -7.38 -9.85
C LYS A 144 -1.69 -6.01 -10.47
N ALA A 145 -1.03 -5.78 -11.62
CA ALA A 145 -1.29 -4.61 -12.44
C ALA A 145 -2.78 -4.58 -12.83
N SER A 146 -3.42 -3.43 -12.72
CA SER A 146 -4.87 -3.31 -12.73
C SER A 146 -5.34 -2.28 -13.72
N LEU A 147 -6.41 -2.60 -14.46
CA LEU A 147 -7.15 -1.66 -15.30
C LEU A 147 -7.46 -0.35 -14.55
N ARG A 148 -7.81 -0.41 -13.25
CA ARG A 148 -8.18 0.76 -12.46
C ARG A 148 -7.01 1.70 -12.13
N ASN A 149 -5.78 1.22 -12.15
CA ASN A 149 -4.59 2.06 -12.04
C ASN A 149 -4.16 2.59 -13.42
N MET A 150 -4.37 1.79 -14.46
CA MET A 150 -4.08 2.17 -15.84
C MET A 150 -4.91 3.36 -16.33
N VAL A 151 -6.17 3.48 -15.92
CA VAL A 151 -7.06 4.61 -16.31
C VAL A 151 -6.54 5.97 -15.86
N SER A 152 -5.59 6.03 -14.91
CA SER A 152 -4.94 7.28 -14.49
C SER A 152 -4.22 7.99 -15.64
N PHE A 153 -3.80 7.25 -16.66
CA PHE A 153 -3.15 7.78 -17.87
C PHE A 153 -4.14 8.17 -18.98
N MET A 154 -5.45 7.96 -18.79
CA MET A 154 -6.46 8.17 -19.83
C MET A 154 -7.36 9.37 -19.54
N PHE A 155 -7.58 9.74 -18.30
CA PHE A 155 -8.58 10.73 -17.91
C PHE A 155 -7.96 12.01 -17.37
N GLN A 156 -8.34 13.13 -18.02
CA GLN A 156 -8.12 14.48 -17.53
C GLN A 156 -9.48 15.13 -17.28
N HIS A 157 -10.01 14.92 -16.08
CA HIS A 157 -11.26 15.56 -15.63
C HIS A 157 -11.08 17.07 -15.50
N GLN A 158 -12.18 17.82 -15.55
CA GLN A 158 -12.21 19.27 -15.48
C GLN A 158 -11.35 19.84 -14.34
N ASN A 159 -11.50 19.32 -13.13
CA ASN A 159 -10.77 19.79 -11.95
C ASN A 159 -9.28 19.35 -11.94
N LEU A 160 -8.93 18.34 -12.73
CA LEU A 160 -7.59 17.82 -12.82
C LEU A 160 -6.76 18.57 -13.85
N ILE A 161 -7.29 18.83 -15.04
CA ILE A 161 -6.57 19.46 -16.13
C ILE A 161 -6.11 20.89 -15.80
N ALA A 162 -6.81 21.56 -14.88
CA ALA A 162 -6.45 22.90 -14.38
C ALA A 162 -5.78 22.86 -13.00
N SER A 163 -5.37 21.68 -12.52
CA SER A 163 -4.74 21.54 -11.21
C SER A 163 -3.24 21.75 -11.28
N LYS A 164 -2.69 22.53 -10.36
CA LYS A 164 -1.25 22.65 -10.14
C LYS A 164 -0.69 21.62 -9.15
N PHE A 165 -1.55 20.85 -8.44
CA PHE A 165 -1.14 19.95 -7.38
C PHE A 165 -1.29 18.47 -7.75
N ALA A 166 -2.06 18.13 -8.77
CA ALA A 166 -2.27 16.76 -9.19
C ALA A 166 -2.22 16.65 -10.72
N LEU A 167 -1.36 15.78 -11.23
CA LEU A 167 -1.21 15.53 -12.68
C LEU A 167 -2.11 14.39 -13.16
N PHE A 168 -2.27 13.35 -12.36
CA PHE A 168 -2.92 12.11 -12.78
C PHE A 168 -4.21 11.86 -12.01
N TYR A 169 -5.18 11.29 -12.71
CA TYR A 169 -6.43 10.86 -12.11
C TYR A 169 -6.18 9.88 -10.96
N ARG A 170 -6.81 10.13 -9.80
CA ARG A 170 -6.73 9.32 -8.58
C ARG A 170 -5.40 9.39 -7.82
N PHE A 171 -4.49 10.28 -8.16
CA PHE A 171 -3.22 10.48 -7.41
C PHE A 171 -3.40 11.21 -6.07
N SER A 172 -4.61 11.65 -5.75
CA SER A 172 -4.96 12.13 -4.41
C SER A 172 -4.90 11.04 -3.32
N ASP A 173 -4.94 9.76 -3.73
CA ASP A 173 -4.80 8.60 -2.84
C ASP A 173 -3.37 8.07 -2.95
N PHE A 174 -2.63 8.13 -1.86
CA PHE A 174 -1.22 7.72 -1.80
C PHE A 174 -0.98 6.28 -2.29
N TYR A 175 -1.81 5.33 -1.85
CA TYR A 175 -1.65 3.93 -2.25
C TYR A 175 -1.93 3.73 -3.74
N LYS A 176 -2.94 4.41 -4.27
CA LYS A 176 -3.24 4.35 -5.71
C LYS A 176 -2.15 5.01 -6.55
N ARG A 177 -1.60 6.15 -6.09
CA ARG A 177 -0.45 6.80 -6.71
C ARG A 177 0.73 5.82 -6.75
N LYS A 178 1.11 5.26 -5.60
CA LYS A 178 2.21 4.29 -5.48
C LYS A 178 1.99 3.07 -6.39
N ASP A 179 0.82 2.42 -6.29
CA ASP A 179 0.50 1.25 -7.11
C ASP A 179 0.53 1.59 -8.63
N THR A 180 0.05 2.77 -9.03
CA THR A 180 0.07 3.21 -10.44
C THR A 180 1.48 3.44 -10.95
N ILE A 181 2.34 4.07 -10.15
CA ILE A 181 3.75 4.31 -10.48
C ILE A 181 4.51 2.99 -10.62
N GLU A 182 4.36 2.11 -9.63
CA GLU A 182 5.01 0.78 -9.64
C GLU A 182 4.54 -0.10 -10.80
N GLN A 183 3.29 0.06 -11.26
CA GLN A 183 2.70 -0.72 -12.35
C GLN A 183 2.96 -0.12 -13.74
N PHE A 184 3.47 1.10 -13.84
CA PHE A 184 3.71 1.75 -15.12
C PHE A 184 4.58 0.92 -16.08
N PRO A 185 5.69 0.29 -15.66
CA PRO A 185 6.50 -0.53 -16.55
C PRO A 185 5.73 -1.71 -17.19
N VAL A 186 4.73 -2.26 -16.46
CA VAL A 186 3.83 -3.28 -17.00
C VAL A 186 2.89 -2.66 -18.04
N PHE A 187 2.30 -1.51 -17.73
CA PHE A 187 1.40 -0.81 -18.65
C PHE A 187 2.09 -0.36 -19.92
N ALA A 188 3.33 0.09 -19.81
CA ALA A 188 4.15 0.50 -20.95
C ALA A 188 4.67 -0.68 -21.79
N GLY A 189 4.48 -1.92 -21.33
CA GLY A 189 4.97 -3.12 -22.01
C GLY A 189 6.48 -3.34 -21.87
N PHE A 190 7.13 -2.71 -20.91
CA PHE A 190 8.58 -2.89 -20.68
C PHE A 190 8.89 -4.22 -20.01
N ILE A 191 7.97 -4.68 -19.19
CA ILE A 191 8.08 -5.91 -18.41
C ILE A 191 6.74 -6.64 -18.42
N SER A 192 6.83 -7.97 -18.34
CA SER A 192 5.65 -8.82 -18.24
C SER A 192 5.05 -8.75 -16.83
N GLN A 193 3.80 -9.18 -16.71
CA GLN A 193 3.13 -9.38 -15.42
C GLN A 193 3.95 -10.32 -14.50
N GLU A 194 4.71 -11.25 -15.09
CA GLU A 194 5.60 -12.15 -14.38
C GLU A 194 6.70 -11.41 -13.59
N TYR A 195 7.31 -10.38 -14.19
CA TYR A 195 8.29 -9.54 -13.49
C TYR A 195 7.67 -8.87 -12.27
N TYR A 196 6.48 -8.27 -12.43
CA TYR A 196 5.79 -7.61 -11.33
C TYR A 196 5.48 -8.59 -10.18
N SER A 197 5.06 -9.81 -10.52
CA SER A 197 4.86 -10.87 -9.53
C SER A 197 6.16 -11.25 -8.82
N CYS A 198 7.26 -11.40 -9.56
CA CYS A 198 8.59 -11.66 -8.98
C CYS A 198 9.06 -10.53 -8.04
N LEU A 199 8.78 -9.27 -8.38
CA LEU A 199 9.14 -8.12 -7.54
C LEU A 199 8.38 -8.13 -6.20
N ILE A 200 7.09 -8.42 -6.24
CA ILE A 200 6.27 -8.54 -5.02
C ILE A 200 6.79 -9.68 -4.14
N GLU A 201 7.08 -10.85 -4.73
CA GLU A 201 7.61 -11.99 -4.02
C GLU A 201 8.98 -11.69 -3.40
N LEU A 202 9.86 -11.00 -4.14
CA LEU A 202 11.15 -10.56 -3.63
C LEU A 202 11.01 -9.64 -2.40
N ASN A 203 10.08 -8.69 -2.46
CA ASN A 203 9.84 -7.77 -1.34
C ASN A 203 9.27 -8.51 -0.12
N ALA A 204 8.36 -9.45 -0.32
CA ALA A 204 7.82 -10.29 0.75
C ALA A 204 8.94 -11.14 1.42
N LEU A 205 9.79 -11.80 0.62
CA LEU A 205 10.92 -12.59 1.14
C LEU A 205 11.96 -11.72 1.87
N LYS A 206 12.22 -10.50 1.41
CA LYS A 206 13.10 -9.56 2.11
C LYS A 206 12.53 -9.14 3.48
N GLN A 207 11.23 -8.94 3.58
CA GLN A 207 10.58 -8.66 4.87
C GLN A 207 10.63 -9.87 5.80
N GLU A 208 10.36 -11.07 5.27
CA GLU A 208 10.47 -12.32 6.02
C GLU A 208 11.90 -12.56 6.54
N LEU A 209 12.90 -12.34 5.70
CA LEU A 209 14.32 -12.45 6.09
C LEU A 209 14.66 -11.46 7.22
N LYS A 210 14.19 -10.22 7.11
CA LYS A 210 14.40 -9.19 8.15
C LYS A 210 13.80 -9.60 9.50
N LEU A 211 12.60 -10.19 9.49
CA LEU A 211 11.96 -10.73 10.70
C LEU A 211 12.73 -11.92 11.25
N LYS A 212 13.16 -12.86 10.40
CA LYS A 212 13.97 -14.02 10.81
C LYS A 212 15.31 -13.60 11.44
N ILE A 213 16.01 -12.64 10.84
CA ILE A 213 17.27 -12.09 11.39
C ILE A 213 17.04 -11.44 12.77
N ARG A 214 15.93 -10.67 12.92
CA ARG A 214 15.57 -10.04 14.20
C ARG A 214 15.31 -11.10 15.28
N ASN A 215 14.55 -12.14 14.93
CA ASN A 215 14.24 -13.25 15.84
C ASN A 215 15.51 -14.03 16.23
N ASN A 216 16.41 -14.28 15.28
CA ASN A 216 17.68 -14.97 15.57
C ASN A 216 18.59 -14.16 16.50
N LYS A 217 18.68 -12.84 16.32
CA LYS A 217 19.42 -11.97 17.27
C LYS A 217 18.84 -11.99 18.68
N MET A 218 17.50 -12.03 18.81
CA MET A 218 16.84 -12.20 20.11
C MET A 218 17.14 -13.56 20.74
N ASN A 219 17.15 -14.63 19.92
CA ASN A 219 17.48 -15.97 20.36
C ASN A 219 18.95 -16.11 20.77
N GLU A 220 19.89 -15.48 20.06
CA GLU A 220 21.32 -15.47 20.43
C GLU A 220 21.55 -14.78 21.78
N ASN A 221 20.93 -13.63 22.01
CA ASN A 221 21.00 -12.94 23.30
C ASN A 221 20.41 -13.77 24.44
N SER A 222 19.32 -14.49 24.17
CA SER A 222 18.72 -15.41 25.14
C SER A 222 19.62 -16.62 25.41
N LYS A 223 20.30 -17.11 24.39
CA LYS A 223 21.27 -18.22 24.47
C LYS A 223 22.45 -17.87 25.35
N ILE A 224 23.06 -16.71 25.16
CA ILE A 224 24.16 -16.19 25.97
C ILE A 224 23.75 -16.06 27.44
N PHE A 225 22.56 -15.47 27.69
CA PHE A 225 22.01 -15.33 29.04
C PHE A 225 21.79 -16.68 29.74
N ILE A 226 21.28 -17.67 29.01
CA ILE A 226 21.07 -19.04 29.55
C ILE A 226 22.43 -19.71 29.81
N GLU A 227 23.38 -19.55 28.89
CA GLU A 227 24.74 -20.14 29.03
C GLU A 227 25.46 -19.61 30.27
N GLU A 228 25.46 -18.31 30.51
CA GLU A 228 26.07 -17.67 31.68
C GLU A 228 25.43 -18.13 33.01
N ASN A 229 24.09 -18.15 33.05
CA ASN A 229 23.37 -18.60 34.24
C ASN A 229 23.57 -20.10 34.50
N PHE A 230 23.54 -20.92 33.44
CA PHE A 230 23.71 -22.36 33.55
C PHE A 230 25.11 -22.73 34.02
N LYS A 231 26.11 -22.00 33.55
CA LYS A 231 27.51 -22.12 33.97
C LYS A 231 27.69 -21.82 35.47
N SER A 232 27.08 -20.73 35.96
CA SER A 232 27.11 -20.37 37.38
C SER A 232 26.49 -21.47 38.25
N ILE A 233 25.32 -21.98 37.87
CA ILE A 233 24.59 -22.98 38.67
C ILE A 233 25.31 -24.33 38.71
N LEU A 234 25.91 -24.77 37.58
CA LEU A 234 26.72 -25.98 37.55
C LEU A 234 28.00 -25.84 38.38
N SER A 235 28.65 -24.68 38.30
CA SER A 235 29.85 -24.40 39.13
C SER A 235 29.51 -24.48 40.63
N ASP A 236 28.38 -23.88 41.05
CA ASP A 236 27.94 -23.95 42.45
C ASP A 236 27.61 -25.39 42.88
N TYR A 237 26.97 -26.18 42.02
CA TYR A 237 26.71 -27.61 42.31
C TYR A 237 27.97 -28.41 42.46
N PHE A 238 28.94 -28.28 41.54
CA PHE A 238 30.19 -29.01 41.59
C PHE A 238 31.05 -28.62 42.80
N ALA A 239 31.04 -27.35 43.20
CA ALA A 239 31.68 -26.87 44.42
C ALA A 239 31.06 -27.50 45.67
N LEU A 240 29.74 -27.71 45.71
CA LEU A 240 29.04 -28.35 46.84
C LEU A 240 29.39 -29.85 47.01
N ILE A 241 29.69 -30.53 45.89
CA ILE A 241 30.08 -31.95 45.89
C ILE A 241 31.60 -32.16 45.93
N ASP A 242 32.38 -31.09 46.19
CA ASP A 242 33.84 -31.09 46.27
C ASP A 242 34.52 -31.60 44.99
N LYS A 243 34.00 -31.22 43.82
CA LYS A 243 34.54 -31.51 42.50
C LYS A 243 34.85 -30.24 41.73
N GLU A 244 35.87 -30.26 40.91
CA GLU A 244 36.21 -29.16 40.02
C GLU A 244 35.28 -29.16 38.79
N PHE A 245 34.81 -27.97 38.38
CA PHE A 245 34.03 -27.74 37.17
C PHE A 245 34.86 -26.93 36.18
N ASP A 246 35.02 -27.46 34.96
CA ASP A 246 35.72 -26.76 33.90
C ASP A 246 34.83 -25.66 33.29
N ASN A 247 35.14 -24.42 33.59
CA ASN A 247 34.41 -23.25 33.15
C ASN A 247 34.57 -22.92 31.63
N SER A 248 35.42 -23.67 30.89
CA SER A 248 35.65 -23.46 29.46
C SER A 248 34.71 -24.26 28.53
N ILE A 249 33.80 -25.02 29.12
CA ILE A 249 32.91 -25.95 28.40
C ILE A 249 31.74 -25.20 27.75
N GLY A 250 31.48 -25.45 26.45
CA GLY A 250 30.34 -24.89 25.74
C GLY A 250 28.98 -25.51 26.16
N LEU A 251 27.89 -24.81 25.88
CA LEU A 251 26.50 -25.09 26.32
C LEU A 251 26.06 -26.55 26.12
N ASN A 252 26.34 -27.17 24.97
CA ASN A 252 25.95 -28.56 24.67
C ASN A 252 26.63 -29.59 25.60
N LYS A 253 27.86 -29.34 26.00
CA LYS A 253 28.54 -30.19 26.97
C LYS A 253 28.04 -29.96 28.40
N MET A 254 27.72 -28.72 28.75
CA MET A 254 27.07 -28.39 30.04
C MET A 254 25.73 -29.10 30.18
N ILE A 255 24.93 -29.17 29.11
CA ILE A 255 23.64 -29.89 29.08
C ILE A 255 23.83 -31.38 29.30
N ASN A 256 24.82 -31.99 28.62
CA ASN A 256 25.11 -33.42 28.82
C ASN A 256 25.57 -33.72 30.28
N ILE A 257 26.36 -32.84 30.87
CA ILE A 257 26.78 -32.96 32.27
C ILE A 257 25.58 -32.81 33.21
N ALA A 258 24.73 -31.82 32.93
CA ALA A 258 23.52 -31.56 33.69
C ALA A 258 22.49 -32.70 33.63
N SER A 259 22.36 -33.36 32.47
CA SER A 259 21.48 -34.52 32.30
C SER A 259 22.01 -35.78 33.04
N ASN A 260 23.32 -35.83 33.37
CA ASN A 260 24.00 -36.96 34.01
C ASN A 260 24.75 -36.52 35.27
N LEU A 261 24.07 -35.72 36.13
CA LEU A 261 24.71 -35.24 37.37
C LEU A 261 25.21 -36.37 38.27
N PRO A 262 26.40 -36.28 38.82
CA PRO A 262 26.92 -37.26 39.79
C PRO A 262 26.12 -37.14 41.09
N LYS A 263 25.32 -38.17 41.40
CA LYS A 263 24.49 -38.21 42.61
C LYS A 263 25.32 -38.28 43.88
N TYR A 264 24.99 -37.42 44.85
CA TYR A 264 25.57 -37.48 46.17
C TYR A 264 24.79 -38.52 47.01
N LYS A 265 25.46 -39.54 47.50
CA LYS A 265 24.81 -40.54 48.38
C LYS A 265 24.94 -40.11 49.86
N ASN A 266 23.86 -39.60 50.41
CA ASN A 266 23.61 -39.73 51.87
C ASN A 266 22.13 -39.50 52.20
N GLU A 267 21.68 -40.21 53.25
CA GLU A 267 20.29 -40.38 53.62
C GLU A 267 19.75 -39.25 54.52
N CYS A 268 18.47 -39.04 54.38
CA CYS A 268 17.45 -38.46 55.31
C CYS A 268 16.76 -37.17 54.97
N LEU A 269 15.47 -37.29 55.04
CA LEU A 269 14.33 -36.55 54.53
C LEU A 269 13.91 -35.31 55.33
N THR A 270 13.17 -34.43 54.60
CA THR A 270 11.92 -33.69 54.91
C THR A 270 12.01 -32.25 55.35
N HIS A 271 11.52 -31.34 54.56
CA HIS A 271 10.49 -30.31 54.82
C HIS A 271 10.25 -29.32 53.67
N ASP A 272 10.96 -29.34 52.57
CA ASP A 272 10.99 -28.28 51.58
C ASP A 272 10.27 -28.54 50.23
N GLU A 273 9.58 -29.69 50.07
CA GLU A 273 8.90 -30.00 48.78
C GLU A 273 7.87 -28.92 48.39
N LYS A 274 7.16 -28.32 49.37
CA LYS A 274 6.16 -27.27 49.11
C LYS A 274 6.77 -25.95 48.63
N ILE A 275 7.96 -25.61 49.07
CA ILE A 275 8.67 -24.38 48.66
C ILE A 275 9.23 -24.56 47.26
N ILE A 276 9.79 -25.73 46.95
CA ILE A 276 10.30 -26.10 45.64
C ILE A 276 9.16 -26.14 44.63
N GLU A 277 8.00 -26.76 44.95
CA GLU A 277 6.82 -26.73 44.07
C GLU A 277 6.28 -25.32 43.83
N ARG A 278 6.30 -24.43 44.83
CA ARG A 278 5.89 -23.04 44.69
C ARG A 278 6.84 -22.26 43.78
N TYR A 279 8.13 -22.48 43.92
CA TYR A 279 9.18 -21.90 43.07
C TYR A 279 9.00 -22.34 41.62
N HIS A 280 8.79 -23.63 41.36
CA HIS A 280 8.50 -24.18 40.04
C HIS A 280 7.24 -23.59 39.41
N ARG A 281 6.13 -23.48 40.17
CA ARG A 281 4.90 -22.85 39.68
C ARG A 281 5.12 -21.41 39.24
N LEU A 282 5.81 -20.62 40.04
CA LEU A 282 6.12 -19.22 39.74
C LEU A 282 7.02 -19.09 38.50
N GLN A 283 7.94 -19.99 38.30
CA GLN A 283 8.79 -20.01 37.11
C GLN A 283 8.03 -20.37 35.82
N CYS A 284 7.13 -21.34 35.87
CA CYS A 284 6.25 -21.69 34.77
C CYS A 284 5.31 -20.53 34.41
N GLU A 285 4.79 -19.82 35.42
CA GLU A 285 3.94 -18.63 35.22
C GLU A 285 4.74 -17.47 34.61
N LEU A 286 5.97 -17.25 35.05
CA LEU A 286 6.89 -16.27 34.48
C LEU A 286 7.16 -16.53 33.00
N LYS A 287 7.33 -17.79 32.62
CA LYS A 287 7.55 -18.20 31.22
C LYS A 287 6.35 -17.83 30.36
N LYS A 288 5.13 -18.20 30.78
CA LYS A 288 3.91 -17.87 30.05
C LYS A 288 3.75 -16.35 29.88
N LEU A 289 3.98 -15.59 30.94
CA LEU A 289 3.85 -14.13 30.89
C LEU A 289 4.91 -13.48 29.97
N LYS A 290 6.11 -14.03 29.86
CA LYS A 290 7.11 -13.54 28.89
C LYS A 290 6.74 -13.82 27.46
N THR A 291 6.12 -14.97 27.17
CA THR A 291 5.57 -15.28 25.83
C THR A 291 4.41 -14.35 25.49
N ASP A 292 3.52 -14.09 26.45
CA ASP A 292 2.40 -13.17 26.27
C ASP A 292 2.89 -11.73 26.06
N GLU A 293 3.92 -11.29 26.79
CA GLU A 293 4.57 -9.98 26.60
C GLU A 293 5.12 -9.83 25.19
N HIS A 294 5.84 -10.84 24.71
CA HIS A 294 6.40 -10.84 23.35
C HIS A 294 5.30 -10.74 22.28
N ASN A 295 4.24 -11.52 22.40
CA ASN A 295 3.12 -11.51 21.46
C ASN A 295 2.38 -10.16 21.45
N VAL A 296 2.25 -9.51 22.60
CA VAL A 296 1.62 -8.18 22.69
C VAL A 296 2.52 -7.11 22.07
N LEU A 297 3.84 -7.18 22.27
CA LEU A 297 4.79 -6.24 21.64
C LEU A 297 4.80 -6.37 20.13
N LEU A 298 4.77 -7.61 19.60
CA LEU A 298 4.67 -7.83 18.15
C LEU A 298 3.41 -7.18 17.56
N LYS A 299 2.27 -7.34 18.22
CA LYS A 299 1.00 -6.71 17.78
C LYS A 299 1.06 -5.18 17.84
N ILE A 300 1.71 -4.62 18.86
CA ILE A 300 1.88 -3.16 18.96
C ILE A 300 2.77 -2.65 17.82
N ASP A 301 3.85 -3.35 17.49
CA ASP A 301 4.74 -2.97 16.40
C ASP A 301 4.05 -3.08 15.04
N GLU A 302 3.25 -4.13 14.79
CA GLU A 302 2.44 -4.27 13.57
C GLU A 302 1.43 -3.12 13.41
N LEU A 303 0.75 -2.74 14.48
CA LEU A 303 -0.21 -1.62 14.46
C LEU A 303 0.48 -0.27 14.29
N LYS A 304 1.67 -0.08 14.87
CA LYS A 304 2.46 1.14 14.68
C LYS A 304 2.97 1.27 13.25
N ASP A 305 3.47 0.20 12.65
CA ASP A 305 3.93 0.21 11.25
C ASP A 305 2.77 0.50 10.30
N THR A 306 1.58 -0.01 10.62
CA THR A 306 0.35 0.30 9.86
C THR A 306 -0.09 1.75 10.07
N GLY A 307 0.06 2.29 11.29
CA GLY A 307 -0.29 3.67 11.64
C GLY A 307 0.67 4.71 11.03
N ASN A 308 1.98 4.44 11.01
CA ASN A 308 2.98 5.34 10.43
C ASN A 308 2.73 5.58 8.92
N ASN A 309 2.27 4.56 8.20
CA ASN A 309 1.86 4.71 6.79
C ASN A 309 0.61 5.60 6.63
N GLY A 310 -0.24 5.70 7.66
CA GLY A 310 -1.38 6.62 7.70
C GLY A 310 -0.98 8.05 8.09
N ASP A 311 0.05 8.21 8.92
CA ASP A 311 0.54 9.50 9.39
C ASP A 311 1.14 10.34 8.26
N ASP A 312 1.91 9.73 7.37
CA ASP A 312 2.47 10.39 6.18
C ASP A 312 1.35 10.93 5.26
N TYR A 313 0.22 10.21 5.18
CA TYR A 313 -0.95 10.67 4.41
C TYR A 313 -1.64 11.86 5.08
N ILE A 314 -1.82 11.83 6.39
CA ILE A 314 -2.41 12.94 7.17
C ILE A 314 -1.50 14.17 7.09
N GLU A 315 -0.19 13.99 7.20
CA GLU A 315 0.78 15.09 7.11
C GLU A 315 0.71 15.76 5.73
N THR A 316 0.53 14.97 4.67
CA THR A 316 0.30 15.47 3.32
C THR A 316 -1.03 16.25 3.21
N LEU A 317 -2.12 15.74 3.80
CA LEU A 317 -3.42 16.45 3.81
C LEU A 317 -3.35 17.73 4.67
N MET A 318 -2.67 17.69 5.80
CA MET A 318 -2.45 18.88 6.66
C MET A 318 -1.55 19.92 5.96
N TYR A 319 -0.54 19.48 5.24
CA TYR A 319 0.30 20.36 4.42
C TYR A 319 -0.54 21.04 3.33
N LEU A 320 -1.38 20.30 2.63
CA LEU A 320 -2.34 20.84 1.65
C LEU A 320 -3.29 21.84 2.30
N LYS A 321 -3.84 21.54 3.49
CA LYS A 321 -4.70 22.44 4.25
C LYS A 321 -3.95 23.71 4.70
N HIS A 322 -2.70 23.58 5.07
CA HIS A 322 -1.87 24.73 5.49
C HIS A 322 -1.44 25.60 4.31
N GLN A 323 -1.21 25.01 3.15
CA GLN A 323 -0.94 25.74 1.90
C GLN A 323 -2.18 26.49 1.40
N THR A 324 -3.37 25.91 1.60
CA THR A 324 -4.65 26.56 1.27
C THR A 324 -5.12 27.55 2.33
N LYS A 325 -4.23 28.17 3.15
CA LYS A 325 -4.58 29.21 4.11
C LYS A 325 -5.45 30.31 3.49
N VAL A 326 -6.69 29.95 3.27
CA VAL A 326 -7.79 30.91 3.24
C VAL A 326 -8.13 31.13 4.71
N SER A 327 -7.56 32.20 5.30
CA SER A 327 -8.00 32.72 6.58
C SER A 327 -9.52 32.74 6.59
N THR A 328 -10.09 32.11 7.62
CA THR A 328 -11.51 32.05 7.94
C THR A 328 -12.26 33.28 7.46
N ILE A 329 -13.09 33.06 6.42
CA ILE A 329 -13.86 34.10 5.76
C ILE A 329 -15.14 34.35 6.57
N SER A 330 -15.00 35.15 7.62
CA SER A 330 -16.12 35.90 8.17
C SER A 330 -15.77 37.37 8.05
N GLY A 331 -16.25 38.02 6.97
CA GLY A 331 -16.10 39.46 6.73
C GLY A 331 -15.00 39.82 5.73
N ILE A 332 -15.16 39.42 4.46
CA ILE A 332 -14.21 39.84 3.41
C ILE A 332 -14.68 41.13 2.78
N ASP A 333 -13.87 42.13 2.94
CA ASP A 333 -13.80 43.29 2.07
C ASP A 333 -13.12 42.85 0.76
N TYR A 334 -13.89 42.79 -0.34
CA TYR A 334 -13.47 42.23 -1.64
C TYR A 334 -12.47 43.14 -2.37
N SER A 335 -11.35 43.44 -1.76
CA SER A 335 -10.25 44.17 -2.41
C SER A 335 -9.13 43.20 -2.78
N CYS A 336 -8.66 43.25 -4.02
CA CYS A 336 -7.54 42.46 -4.49
C CYS A 336 -6.29 42.74 -3.62
N PRO A 337 -5.65 41.75 -2.99
CA PRO A 337 -4.50 42.00 -2.12
C PRO A 337 -3.26 42.47 -2.88
N VAL A 338 -3.24 42.43 -4.22
CA VAL A 338 -2.14 42.87 -5.06
C VAL A 338 -2.34 44.29 -5.60
N CYS A 339 -3.57 44.68 -5.96
CA CYS A 339 -3.83 45.96 -6.60
C CYS A 339 -4.92 46.83 -5.93
N GLY A 340 -5.56 46.34 -4.86
CA GLY A 340 -6.55 47.09 -4.07
C GLY A 340 -7.89 47.38 -4.76
N ARG A 341 -8.17 46.80 -5.95
CA ARG A 341 -9.44 46.99 -6.65
C ARG A 341 -10.51 46.01 -6.14
N GLN A 342 -11.74 46.50 -5.99
CA GLN A 342 -12.90 45.64 -5.67
C GLN A 342 -13.27 44.77 -6.88
N CYS A 343 -13.32 43.45 -6.73
CA CYS A 343 -13.69 42.49 -7.76
C CYS A 343 -15.08 41.90 -7.45
N ASN A 344 -16.04 42.19 -8.32
CA ASN A 344 -17.42 41.66 -8.20
C ASN A 344 -17.62 40.26 -8.82
N GLU A 345 -16.64 39.71 -9.53
CA GLU A 345 -16.73 38.46 -10.30
C GLU A 345 -16.32 37.18 -9.52
N ILE A 346 -15.94 37.29 -8.26
CA ILE A 346 -15.40 36.15 -7.47
C ILE A 346 -16.53 35.24 -6.92
N LYS A 347 -17.79 35.63 -7.03
CA LYS A 347 -18.93 34.89 -6.39
C LYS A 347 -19.20 33.48 -6.90
N GLU A 348 -18.77 33.11 -8.11
CA GLU A 348 -19.00 31.76 -8.65
C GLU A 348 -17.91 30.75 -8.31
N ASN A 349 -16.66 31.19 -8.11
CA ASN A 349 -15.54 30.33 -7.76
C ASN A 349 -15.49 29.98 -6.25
N ASP A 350 -16.13 30.77 -5.40
CA ASP A 350 -16.12 30.56 -3.93
C ASP A 350 -16.79 29.23 -3.52
N THR A 351 -17.76 28.75 -4.29
CA THR A 351 -18.46 27.48 -4.00
C THR A 351 -17.60 26.25 -4.28
N GLU A 352 -16.72 26.29 -5.26
CA GLU A 352 -15.84 25.17 -5.60
C GLU A 352 -14.66 25.07 -4.62
N ILE A 353 -14.08 26.20 -4.25
CA ILE A 353 -13.02 26.26 -3.22
C ILE A 353 -13.60 25.84 -1.86
N LEU A 354 -14.79 26.30 -1.50
CA LEU A 354 -15.51 25.86 -0.30
C LEU A 354 -15.84 24.37 -0.31
N ASN A 355 -16.19 23.83 -1.46
CA ASN A 355 -16.46 22.39 -1.61
C ASN A 355 -15.15 21.57 -1.52
N ALA A 356 -14.05 22.06 -2.09
CA ALA A 356 -12.73 21.42 -1.98
C ALA A 356 -12.22 21.46 -0.54
N LEU A 357 -12.40 22.58 0.17
CA LEU A 357 -12.06 22.70 1.59
C LEU A 357 -12.94 21.81 2.47
N LYS A 358 -14.25 21.75 2.22
CA LYS A 358 -15.16 20.84 2.92
C LYS A 358 -14.82 19.38 2.65
N TRP A 359 -14.41 19.04 1.43
CA TRP A 359 -13.93 17.70 1.11
C TRP A 359 -12.63 17.38 1.86
N LEU A 360 -11.68 18.32 1.89
CA LEU A 360 -10.41 18.18 2.61
C LEU A 360 -10.65 18.02 4.13
N ASP A 361 -11.55 18.82 4.71
CA ASP A 361 -11.93 18.71 6.12
C ASP A 361 -12.65 17.39 6.42
N LYS A 362 -13.51 16.94 5.49
CA LYS A 362 -14.18 15.65 5.62
C LYS A 362 -13.19 14.47 5.52
N GLU A 363 -12.25 14.55 4.60
CA GLU A 363 -11.21 13.52 4.42
C GLU A 363 -10.25 13.50 5.62
N LEU A 364 -9.86 14.67 6.13
CA LEU A 364 -9.10 14.79 7.38
C LEU A 364 -9.86 14.21 8.57
N THR A 365 -11.15 14.52 8.69
CA THR A 365 -11.99 13.98 9.78
C THR A 365 -12.15 12.47 9.69
N ILE A 366 -12.32 11.92 8.49
CA ILE A 366 -12.41 10.45 8.27
C ILE A 366 -11.06 9.80 8.62
N THR A 367 -9.96 10.43 8.21
CA THR A 367 -8.60 9.89 8.42
C THR A 367 -8.17 10.05 9.88
N GLU A 368 -8.54 11.15 10.55
CA GLU A 368 -8.33 11.35 11.99
C GLU A 368 -9.15 10.34 12.83
N ASN A 369 -10.37 10.02 12.42
CA ASN A 369 -11.19 9.00 13.09
C ASN A 369 -10.61 7.58 12.92
N THR A 370 -10.04 7.26 11.77
CA THR A 370 -9.34 5.98 11.54
C THR A 370 -8.06 5.90 12.38
N LYS A 371 -7.35 7.01 12.55
CA LYS A 371 -6.17 7.12 13.42
C LYS A 371 -6.53 6.99 14.90
N ILE A 372 -7.67 7.52 15.32
CA ILE A 372 -8.17 7.39 16.70
C ILE A 372 -8.43 5.93 17.04
N ASP A 373 -8.97 5.14 16.11
CA ASP A 373 -9.20 3.70 16.31
C ASP A 373 -7.90 2.92 16.51
N PHE A 374 -6.86 3.16 15.69
CA PHE A 374 -5.54 2.55 15.90
C PHE A 374 -4.88 2.98 17.20
N HIS A 375 -5.01 4.24 17.58
CA HIS A 375 -4.49 4.75 18.86
C HIS A 375 -5.17 4.10 20.06
N GLU A 376 -6.46 3.87 19.99
CA GLU A 376 -7.21 3.21 21.04
C GLU A 376 -6.81 1.75 21.19
N ASP A 377 -6.59 1.04 20.10
CA ASP A 377 -6.13 -0.35 20.11
C ASP A 377 -4.69 -0.49 20.61
N ILE A 378 -3.80 0.39 20.17
CA ILE A 378 -2.42 0.49 20.70
C ILE A 378 -2.46 0.83 22.20
N ARG A 379 -3.35 1.71 22.63
CA ARG A 379 -3.51 2.05 24.04
C ARG A 379 -3.99 0.85 24.86
N LYS A 380 -4.99 0.11 24.39
CA LYS A 380 -5.48 -1.13 25.03
C LYS A 380 -4.37 -2.18 25.14
N LEU A 381 -3.60 -2.37 24.07
CA LEU A 381 -2.46 -3.29 24.06
C LEU A 381 -1.33 -2.83 25.00
N ASN A 382 -1.03 -1.54 25.07
CA ASN A 382 -0.07 -0.99 26.02
C ASN A 382 -0.53 -1.16 27.48
N ASP A 383 -1.83 -1.05 27.75
CA ASP A 383 -2.38 -1.31 29.08
C ASP A 383 -2.31 -2.81 29.44
N ILE A 384 -2.52 -3.70 28.49
CA ILE A 384 -2.29 -5.14 28.65
C ILE A 384 -0.80 -5.41 28.91
N HIS A 385 0.10 -4.82 28.12
CA HIS A 385 1.55 -4.93 28.31
C HIS A 385 1.96 -4.46 29.72
N LYS A 386 1.50 -3.30 30.18
CA LYS A 386 1.77 -2.80 31.54
C LYS A 386 1.31 -3.77 32.63
N LYS A 387 0.14 -4.40 32.45
CA LYS A 387 -0.38 -5.41 33.37
C LYS A 387 0.50 -6.66 33.38
N ILE A 388 0.96 -7.12 32.23
CA ILE A 388 1.87 -8.27 32.11
C ILE A 388 3.21 -7.94 32.79
N VAL A 389 3.82 -6.79 32.48
CA VAL A 389 5.09 -6.34 33.08
C VAL A 389 4.96 -6.21 34.61
N SER A 390 3.82 -5.70 35.12
CA SER A 390 3.60 -5.63 36.55
C SER A 390 3.51 -7.00 37.23
N LYS A 391 2.88 -7.98 36.55
CA LYS A 391 2.83 -9.37 37.03
C LYS A 391 4.22 -10.02 36.98
N ILE A 392 4.98 -9.81 35.91
CA ILE A 392 6.38 -10.27 35.80
C ILE A 392 7.21 -9.72 36.95
N LYS A 393 7.13 -8.41 37.22
CA LYS A 393 7.83 -7.78 38.36
C LYS A 393 7.40 -8.36 39.70
N TYR A 394 6.11 -8.64 39.88
CA TYR A 394 5.59 -9.26 41.09
C TYR A 394 6.16 -10.67 41.28
N ILE A 395 6.17 -11.49 40.21
CA ILE A 395 6.72 -12.86 40.30
C ILE A 395 8.24 -12.82 40.58
N TYR A 396 8.99 -11.92 39.94
CA TYR A 396 10.41 -11.74 40.26
C TYR A 396 10.63 -11.38 41.73
N LYS A 397 9.77 -10.50 42.29
CA LYS A 397 9.82 -10.15 43.72
C LYS A 397 9.51 -11.35 44.60
N GLN A 398 8.54 -12.19 44.24
CA GLN A 398 8.22 -13.42 44.98
C GLN A 398 9.36 -14.45 44.89
N LEU A 399 9.94 -14.65 43.70
CA LEU A 399 11.10 -15.51 43.53
C LEU A 399 12.30 -15.03 44.36
N LYS A 400 12.57 -13.73 44.34
CA LYS A 400 13.63 -13.13 45.16
C LYS A 400 13.42 -13.29 46.66
N ILE A 401 12.18 -13.13 47.12
CA ILE A 401 11.82 -13.38 48.56
C ILE A 401 12.06 -14.85 48.93
N ILE A 402 11.68 -15.78 48.05
CA ILE A 402 11.94 -17.20 48.25
C ILE A 402 13.46 -17.46 48.27
N GLU A 403 14.20 -16.86 47.36
CA GLU A 403 15.67 -16.97 47.29
C GLU A 403 16.33 -16.34 48.55
N GLU A 404 15.91 -15.17 48.99
CA GLU A 404 16.43 -14.50 50.17
C GLU A 404 16.09 -15.27 51.48
N GLN A 405 14.87 -15.77 51.59
CA GLN A 405 14.46 -16.65 52.72
C GLN A 405 15.29 -17.95 52.71
N TYR A 406 15.58 -18.48 51.52
CA TYR A 406 16.42 -19.66 51.35
C TYR A 406 17.88 -19.36 51.67
N ILE A 407 18.41 -18.20 51.28
CA ILE A 407 19.76 -17.74 51.63
C ILE A 407 19.91 -17.51 53.15
N TYR A 408 18.90 -16.96 53.82
CA TYR A 408 18.88 -16.78 55.26
C TYR A 408 18.79 -18.10 56.02
N SER A 409 18.05 -19.09 55.50
CA SER A 409 18.01 -20.45 56.03
C SER A 409 19.26 -21.26 55.64
N ASN A 410 19.97 -20.83 54.59
CA ASN A 410 21.18 -21.48 54.07
C ASN A 410 22.38 -21.48 55.05
N SER A 411 22.41 -20.56 56.01
CA SER A 411 23.38 -20.60 57.13
C SER A 411 23.10 -21.73 58.11
N LEU A 412 21.90 -22.31 58.07
CA LEU A 412 21.40 -23.36 58.98
C LEU A 412 21.15 -24.70 58.26
N LEU A 413 21.22 -24.73 56.88
CA LEU A 413 20.96 -25.93 56.09
C LEU A 413 22.15 -26.88 56.08
N SER A 414 21.84 -28.17 56.11
CA SER A 414 22.85 -29.21 55.92
C SER A 414 23.43 -29.18 54.49
N LYS A 415 24.66 -29.64 54.33
CA LYS A 415 25.33 -29.73 52.99
C LYS A 415 24.45 -30.41 51.94
N LYS A 416 23.58 -31.34 52.38
CA LYS A 416 22.67 -32.10 51.53
C LYS A 416 21.53 -31.23 50.94
N GLU A 417 20.88 -30.41 51.77
CA GLU A 417 19.79 -29.55 51.33
C GLU A 417 20.26 -28.50 50.27
N LYS A 418 21.52 -28.06 50.40
CA LYS A 418 22.15 -27.18 49.40
C LYS A 418 22.35 -27.89 48.07
N ILE A 419 22.73 -29.17 48.10
CA ILE A 419 22.91 -30.00 46.92
C ILE A 419 21.56 -30.28 46.24
N ASP A 420 20.52 -30.67 47.01
CA ASP A 420 19.18 -30.94 46.46
C ASP A 420 18.59 -29.69 45.79
N TYR A 421 18.82 -28.51 46.35
CA TYR A 421 18.40 -27.23 45.75
C TYR A 421 19.17 -26.94 44.45
N ALA A 422 20.45 -27.14 44.40
CA ALA A 422 21.24 -26.94 43.21
C ALA A 422 20.84 -27.93 42.07
N GLU A 423 20.56 -29.20 42.41
CA GLU A 423 20.00 -30.19 41.46
C GLU A 423 18.65 -29.76 40.91
N ALA A 424 17.71 -29.32 41.77
CA ALA A 424 16.40 -28.82 41.32
C ALA A 424 16.54 -27.64 40.36
N LYS A 425 17.45 -26.71 40.63
CA LYS A 425 17.76 -25.55 39.82
C LYS A 425 18.30 -25.96 38.43
N ILE A 426 19.22 -26.94 38.40
CA ILE A 426 19.75 -27.50 37.15
C ILE A 426 18.66 -28.17 36.33
N CYS A 427 17.77 -28.96 36.95
CA CYS A 427 16.63 -29.59 36.24
C CYS A 427 15.71 -28.57 35.59
N ILE A 428 15.43 -27.44 36.24
CA ILE A 428 14.61 -26.36 35.68
C ILE A 428 15.27 -25.77 34.44
N TYR A 429 16.56 -25.48 34.46
CA TYR A 429 17.25 -24.94 33.30
C TYR A 429 17.35 -25.94 32.15
N LEU A 430 17.46 -27.25 32.44
CA LEU A 430 17.34 -28.31 31.44
C LEU A 430 15.98 -28.37 30.78
N GLU A 431 14.90 -28.27 31.55
CA GLU A 431 13.55 -28.23 31.02
C GLU A 431 13.30 -26.97 30.16
N LEU A 432 13.84 -25.81 30.57
CA LEU A 432 13.77 -24.56 29.80
C LEU A 432 14.46 -24.71 28.43
N TYR A 433 15.59 -25.43 28.40
CA TYR A 433 16.31 -25.71 27.17
C TYR A 433 15.57 -26.72 26.29
N ASN A 434 15.10 -27.86 26.86
CA ASN A 434 14.45 -28.95 26.11
C ASN A 434 13.07 -28.59 25.57
N ASN A 435 12.37 -27.61 26.18
CA ASN A 435 11.05 -27.17 25.76
C ASN A 435 11.05 -26.16 24.60
N GLY A 436 12.14 -26.07 23.83
CA GLY A 436 12.16 -25.40 22.53
C GLY A 436 12.08 -23.88 22.55
N ILE A 437 12.59 -23.23 23.64
CA ILE A 437 12.78 -21.76 23.59
C ILE A 437 13.95 -21.40 22.66
N ILE A 438 14.72 -22.40 22.18
CA ILE A 438 15.87 -22.25 21.31
C ILE A 438 15.77 -23.31 20.19
N ASP A 439 14.76 -23.20 19.33
CA ASP A 439 14.80 -23.85 18.02
C ASP A 439 15.47 -22.89 17.03
N VAL A 440 16.77 -23.08 16.87
CA VAL A 440 17.54 -22.44 15.80
C VAL A 440 17.73 -23.49 14.71
N THR A 441 16.84 -23.50 13.74
CA THR A 441 17.13 -24.12 12.46
C THR A 441 17.86 -23.12 11.59
N ASP A 442 19.20 -23.12 11.60
CA ASP A 442 20.06 -22.35 10.69
C ASP A 442 19.76 -22.62 9.20
N GLY A 443 19.03 -23.70 8.90
CA GLY A 443 18.69 -24.09 7.54
C GLY A 443 17.68 -23.17 6.84
N ASP A 444 16.87 -22.41 7.57
CA ASP A 444 15.78 -21.62 6.99
C ASP A 444 16.22 -20.24 6.47
N LEU A 445 17.31 -19.68 7.00
CA LEU A 445 17.90 -18.41 6.53
C LEU A 445 18.60 -18.58 5.19
N THR A 446 19.41 -19.61 5.03
CA THR A 446 20.16 -19.88 3.80
C THR A 446 19.22 -20.16 2.62
N ASN A 447 18.12 -20.85 2.83
CA ASN A 447 17.11 -21.09 1.79
C ASN A 447 16.42 -19.79 1.35
N THR A 448 16.06 -18.90 2.30
CA THR A 448 15.45 -17.61 1.98
C THR A 448 16.42 -16.70 1.23
N GLU A 449 17.69 -16.66 1.61
CA GLU A 449 18.74 -15.91 0.91
C GLU A 449 18.99 -16.43 -0.50
N ILE A 450 19.01 -17.74 -0.72
CA ILE A 450 19.14 -18.36 -2.04
C ILE A 450 17.96 -17.98 -2.94
N LEU A 451 16.73 -17.99 -2.41
CA LEU A 451 15.54 -17.58 -3.15
C LEU A 451 15.59 -16.11 -3.52
N ILE A 452 15.97 -15.24 -2.59
CA ILE A 452 16.16 -13.80 -2.83
C ILE A 452 17.19 -13.58 -3.94
N LYS A 453 18.31 -14.29 -3.91
CA LYS A 453 19.37 -14.20 -4.93
C LYS A 453 18.86 -14.62 -6.31
N LYS A 454 18.18 -15.76 -6.41
CA LYS A 454 17.60 -16.27 -7.67
C LYS A 454 16.58 -15.28 -8.25
N LEU A 455 15.67 -14.72 -7.42
CA LEU A 455 14.69 -13.74 -7.85
C LEU A 455 15.36 -12.43 -8.27
N THR A 456 16.39 -11.99 -7.56
CA THR A 456 17.15 -10.78 -7.93
C THR A 456 17.84 -10.95 -9.29
N GLU A 457 18.47 -12.10 -9.54
CA GLU A 457 19.08 -12.43 -10.83
C GLU A 457 18.02 -12.46 -11.94
N LYS A 458 16.86 -13.09 -11.70
CA LYS A 458 15.75 -13.12 -12.66
C LYS A 458 15.24 -11.71 -12.98
N ILE A 459 15.11 -10.86 -11.97
CA ILE A 459 14.67 -9.48 -12.10
C ILE A 459 15.69 -8.64 -12.88
N SER A 460 16.98 -8.82 -12.65
CA SER A 460 18.04 -8.05 -13.35
C SER A 460 18.09 -8.30 -14.86
N CYS A 461 17.58 -9.45 -15.33
CA CYS A 461 17.52 -9.76 -16.76
C CYS A 461 16.54 -8.87 -17.56
N PHE A 462 15.59 -8.19 -16.90
CA PHE A 462 14.56 -7.41 -17.62
C PHE A 462 15.03 -6.03 -18.08
N ASN A 463 16.14 -5.49 -17.56
CA ASN A 463 16.77 -4.20 -17.95
C ASN A 463 15.78 -3.04 -18.16
N PHE A 464 14.73 -2.98 -17.35
CA PHE A 464 13.64 -2.01 -17.52
C PHE A 464 14.07 -0.57 -17.23
N GLU A 465 15.12 -0.37 -16.44
CA GLU A 465 15.62 0.97 -16.08
C GLU A 465 16.06 1.76 -17.33
N ASN A 466 16.71 1.12 -18.29
CA ASN A 466 17.07 1.77 -19.55
C ASN A 466 15.83 2.11 -20.36
N LYS A 467 14.84 1.20 -20.42
CA LYS A 467 13.57 1.46 -21.12
C LYS A 467 12.79 2.62 -20.45
N MET A 468 12.86 2.74 -19.13
CA MET A 468 12.26 3.87 -18.40
C MET A 468 12.95 5.19 -18.76
N LYS A 469 14.28 5.23 -18.85
CA LYS A 469 15.02 6.43 -19.28
C LYS A 469 14.70 6.82 -20.71
N GLU A 470 14.68 5.86 -21.63
CA GLU A 470 14.30 6.09 -23.02
C GLU A 470 12.87 6.65 -23.13
N ALA A 471 11.94 6.12 -22.31
CA ALA A 471 10.58 6.64 -22.24
C ALA A 471 10.52 8.07 -21.70
N GLU A 472 11.28 8.38 -20.65
CA GLU A 472 11.38 9.73 -20.08
C GLU A 472 11.93 10.72 -21.11
N GLU A 473 13.00 10.38 -21.81
CA GLU A 473 13.59 11.20 -22.86
C GLU A 473 12.61 11.42 -24.02
N PHE A 474 11.92 10.37 -24.46
CA PHE A 474 10.88 10.46 -25.48
C PHE A 474 9.74 11.39 -25.08
N ILE A 475 9.19 11.21 -23.88
CA ILE A 475 8.11 12.03 -23.34
C ILE A 475 8.57 13.48 -23.25
N ASN A 476 9.73 13.76 -22.66
CA ASN A 476 10.28 15.10 -22.49
C ASN A 476 10.53 15.79 -23.85
N SER A 477 11.07 15.06 -24.83
CA SER A 477 11.26 15.60 -26.18
C SER A 477 9.93 16.00 -26.85
N ASN A 478 8.89 15.16 -26.70
CA ASN A 478 7.58 15.45 -27.28
C ASN A 478 6.84 16.56 -26.54
N MET A 479 6.93 16.61 -25.20
CA MET A 479 6.39 17.71 -24.39
C MET A 479 6.92 19.05 -24.88
N ASN A 480 8.23 19.16 -25.05
CA ASN A 480 8.85 20.41 -25.51
C ASN A 480 8.45 20.81 -26.93
N LYS A 481 8.27 19.84 -27.84
CA LYS A 481 7.72 20.11 -29.18
C LYS A 481 6.29 20.64 -29.11
N LEU A 482 5.42 20.03 -28.31
CA LEU A 482 4.05 20.46 -28.15
C LEU A 482 3.96 21.81 -27.43
N ALA A 483 4.78 22.03 -26.43
CA ALA A 483 4.82 23.25 -25.63
C ALA A 483 5.06 24.52 -26.48
N THR A 484 5.76 24.40 -27.61
CA THR A 484 5.96 25.55 -28.53
C THR A 484 4.66 26.05 -29.17
N THR A 485 3.62 25.22 -29.19
CA THR A 485 2.31 25.55 -29.78
C THR A 485 1.26 25.87 -28.74
N LEU A 486 1.59 25.75 -27.46
CA LEU A 486 0.70 25.99 -26.33
C LEU A 486 0.97 27.36 -25.71
N ASP A 487 -0.02 27.85 -24.98
CA ASP A 487 0.01 29.19 -24.36
C ASP A 487 0.74 29.14 -23.01
N PHE A 488 2.01 29.53 -23.02
CA PHE A 488 2.83 29.73 -21.83
C PHE A 488 3.17 31.21 -21.66
N GLU A 489 3.20 31.67 -20.45
CA GLU A 489 3.66 33.03 -20.10
C GLU A 489 5.11 33.25 -20.56
N ASP A 490 5.41 34.51 -20.93
CA ASP A 490 6.71 34.86 -21.52
C ASP A 490 7.91 34.62 -20.59
N GLU A 491 7.66 34.63 -19.25
CA GLU A 491 8.69 34.35 -18.25
C GLU A 491 9.21 32.90 -18.28
N PHE A 492 8.43 31.96 -18.86
CA PHE A 492 8.83 30.56 -19.03
C PHE A 492 9.47 30.27 -20.39
N LYS A 493 9.61 31.27 -21.26
CA LYS A 493 10.21 31.09 -22.60
C LYS A 493 11.72 31.36 -22.57
N PRO A 494 12.58 30.56 -23.24
CA PRO A 494 12.24 29.34 -23.97
C PRO A 494 11.84 28.20 -23.03
N ILE A 495 10.84 27.42 -23.47
CA ILE A 495 10.27 26.35 -22.67
C ILE A 495 11.20 25.12 -22.69
N ASP A 496 11.54 24.60 -21.50
CA ASP A 496 12.23 23.33 -21.28
C ASP A 496 11.55 22.54 -20.16
N LEU A 497 10.43 21.89 -20.53
CA LEU A 497 9.65 21.05 -19.61
C LEU A 497 10.34 19.70 -19.42
N LYS A 498 10.35 19.23 -18.20
CA LYS A 498 10.80 17.90 -17.80
C LYS A 498 9.75 17.22 -16.96
N PHE A 499 9.53 15.95 -17.24
CA PHE A 499 8.67 15.08 -16.44
C PHE A 499 9.55 14.01 -15.77
N GLU A 500 9.41 13.86 -14.47
CA GLU A 500 10.20 12.90 -13.67
C GLU A 500 9.51 11.53 -13.64
N LEU A 501 9.81 10.69 -14.63
CA LEU A 501 9.29 9.32 -14.73
C LEU A 501 10.15 8.34 -13.94
N THR A 502 11.47 8.40 -14.10
CA THR A 502 12.42 7.45 -13.53
C THR A 502 12.58 7.57 -12.03
N ASN A 503 12.48 8.79 -11.50
CA ASN A 503 12.59 9.07 -10.06
C ASN A 503 11.34 8.65 -9.26
N GLY A 504 10.26 8.24 -9.94
CA GLY A 504 9.01 7.86 -9.28
C GLY A 504 8.19 9.01 -8.70
N ASN A 505 8.63 10.26 -8.87
CA ASN A 505 7.90 11.43 -8.38
C ASN A 505 6.67 11.76 -9.23
N TYR A 506 6.75 11.51 -10.55
CA TYR A 506 5.67 11.81 -11.51
C TYR A 506 5.23 13.28 -11.45
N ASP A 507 6.21 14.18 -11.39
CA ASP A 507 6.02 15.62 -11.39
C ASP A 507 6.58 16.27 -12.66
N ILE A 508 6.06 17.45 -13.01
CA ILE A 508 6.56 18.30 -14.10
C ILE A 508 7.28 19.50 -13.51
N TYR A 509 8.40 19.86 -14.10
CA TYR A 509 9.05 21.13 -13.84
C TYR A 509 9.57 21.77 -15.13
N GLN A 510 9.67 23.09 -15.12
CA GLN A 510 10.38 23.90 -16.11
C GLN A 510 11.82 24.06 -15.64
N LEU A 511 12.78 23.79 -16.51
CA LEU A 511 14.19 24.08 -16.25
C LEU A 511 14.52 25.49 -16.71
N GLN A 512 14.89 26.38 -15.79
CA GLN A 512 15.28 27.75 -16.10
C GLN A 512 16.76 27.85 -16.55
N HIS A 513 17.16 28.99 -17.13
CA HIS A 513 18.53 29.23 -17.58
C HIS A 513 19.61 29.10 -16.50
N ASN A 514 19.28 29.42 -15.25
CA ASN A 514 20.12 29.22 -14.08
C ASN A 514 20.16 27.78 -13.57
N LYS A 515 19.49 26.84 -14.24
CA LYS A 515 19.29 25.44 -13.88
C LYS A 515 18.38 25.23 -12.65
N ASP A 516 17.66 26.24 -12.21
CA ASP A 516 16.64 26.06 -11.19
C ASP A 516 15.43 25.32 -11.76
N LYS A 517 14.82 24.45 -10.94
CA LYS A 517 13.61 23.72 -11.26
C LYS A 517 12.42 24.50 -10.73
N VAL A 518 11.49 24.86 -11.61
CA VAL A 518 10.20 25.44 -11.23
C VAL A 518 9.13 24.37 -11.45
N TYR A 519 8.64 23.80 -10.37
CA TYR A 519 7.62 22.74 -10.43
C TYR A 519 6.25 23.30 -10.82
N LEU A 520 5.38 22.43 -11.33
CA LEU A 520 4.02 22.81 -11.73
C LEU A 520 3.27 23.56 -10.62
N SER A 521 3.46 23.15 -9.36
CA SER A 521 2.85 23.81 -8.19
C SER A 521 3.34 25.22 -7.95
N GLU A 522 4.49 25.61 -8.49
CA GLU A 522 5.13 26.91 -8.35
C GLU A 522 4.83 27.84 -9.55
N MET A 523 4.29 27.28 -10.64
CA MET A 523 3.86 28.09 -11.79
C MET A 523 2.59 28.88 -11.45
N GLY A 524 2.56 30.15 -11.85
CA GLY A 524 1.54 31.10 -11.39
C GLY A 524 0.21 31.05 -12.12
N SER A 525 0.16 30.65 -13.40
CA SER A 525 -1.02 30.83 -14.27
C SER A 525 -1.73 29.52 -14.58
N GLY A 526 -3.05 29.55 -14.62
CA GLY A 526 -3.86 28.43 -15.08
C GLY A 526 -3.57 28.03 -16.54
N ALA A 527 -3.18 28.97 -17.40
CA ALA A 527 -2.77 28.70 -18.77
C ALA A 527 -1.51 27.80 -18.78
N ASN A 528 -0.51 28.10 -17.93
CA ASN A 528 0.68 27.26 -17.78
C ASN A 528 0.32 25.84 -17.29
N TRP A 529 -0.58 25.72 -16.31
CA TRP A 529 -0.97 24.40 -15.79
C TRP A 529 -1.65 23.56 -16.86
N ILE A 530 -2.64 24.11 -17.57
CA ILE A 530 -3.33 23.41 -18.67
C ILE A 530 -2.33 23.03 -19.76
N SER A 531 -1.43 23.95 -20.14
CA SER A 531 -0.44 23.69 -21.17
C SER A 531 0.50 22.55 -20.77
N CYS A 532 0.93 22.49 -19.51
CA CYS A 532 1.71 21.36 -18.97
C CYS A 532 0.93 20.03 -19.02
N HIS A 533 -0.34 20.02 -18.59
CA HIS A 533 -1.18 18.83 -18.64
C HIS A 533 -1.39 18.34 -20.07
N ILE A 534 -1.73 19.24 -21.00
CA ILE A 534 -1.94 18.89 -22.40
C ILE A 534 -0.64 18.36 -23.03
N ALA A 535 0.48 19.05 -22.82
CA ALA A 535 1.78 18.63 -23.35
C ALA A 535 2.16 17.22 -22.84
N LEU A 536 2.00 16.97 -21.54
CA LEU A 536 2.32 15.68 -20.94
C LEU A 536 1.43 14.56 -21.48
N PHE A 537 0.11 14.73 -21.41
CA PHE A 537 -0.83 13.67 -21.75
C PHE A 537 -0.85 13.36 -23.24
N LEU A 538 -0.68 14.34 -24.12
CA LEU A 538 -0.48 14.09 -25.55
C LEU A 538 0.86 13.40 -25.83
N SER A 539 1.90 13.69 -25.06
CA SER A 539 3.18 12.99 -25.16
C SER A 539 3.07 11.53 -24.70
N PHE A 540 2.31 11.26 -23.65
CA PHE A 540 1.98 9.89 -23.23
C PHE A 540 1.17 9.16 -24.31
N LEU A 541 0.14 9.80 -24.88
CA LEU A 541 -0.65 9.20 -25.96
C LEU A 541 0.22 8.83 -27.15
N HIS A 542 1.13 9.72 -27.55
CA HIS A 542 2.09 9.49 -28.62
C HIS A 542 3.05 8.35 -28.25
N PHE A 543 3.55 8.34 -27.02
CA PHE A 543 4.42 7.26 -26.53
C PHE A 543 3.71 5.90 -26.60
N PHE A 544 2.51 5.76 -26.01
CA PHE A 544 1.76 4.50 -26.01
C PHE A 544 1.33 4.05 -27.41
N THR A 545 1.12 4.99 -28.34
CA THR A 545 0.80 4.66 -29.73
C THR A 545 1.98 4.02 -30.44
N ASN A 546 3.21 4.42 -30.10
CA ASN A 546 4.45 3.90 -30.67
C ASN A 546 4.94 2.62 -29.98
N GLN A 547 4.45 2.30 -28.80
CA GLN A 547 4.80 1.06 -28.09
C GLN A 547 3.86 -0.07 -28.49
N ASN A 548 4.40 -1.09 -29.18
CA ASN A 548 3.60 -2.25 -29.64
C ASN A 548 3.04 -3.07 -28.48
N ASP A 549 3.80 -3.18 -27.40
CA ASP A 549 3.48 -4.04 -26.24
C ASP A 549 2.77 -3.27 -25.11
N SER A 550 2.45 -2.00 -25.30
CA SER A 550 1.70 -1.21 -24.31
C SER A 550 0.30 -1.78 -24.12
N SER A 551 -0.08 -1.96 -22.85
CA SER A 551 -1.43 -2.35 -22.45
C SER A 551 -2.41 -1.17 -22.36
N ILE A 552 -1.91 0.08 -22.43
CA ILE A 552 -2.75 1.27 -22.31
C ILE A 552 -3.50 1.50 -23.62
N PRO A 553 -4.85 1.56 -23.59
CA PRO A 553 -5.64 1.97 -24.74
C PRO A 553 -5.22 3.34 -25.25
N THR A 554 -5.07 3.49 -26.57
CA THR A 554 -4.73 4.79 -27.20
C THR A 554 -5.94 5.72 -27.23
N ILE A 555 -6.56 5.91 -26.06
CA ILE A 555 -7.75 6.74 -25.84
C ILE A 555 -7.43 7.71 -24.72
N MET A 556 -7.78 8.98 -24.93
CA MET A 556 -7.55 10.03 -23.96
C MET A 556 -8.74 10.99 -23.91
N PHE A 557 -9.07 11.44 -22.70
CA PHE A 557 -10.19 12.34 -22.46
C PHE A 557 -9.69 13.60 -21.78
N PHE A 558 -10.05 14.75 -22.36
CA PHE A 558 -9.88 16.06 -21.77
C PHE A 558 -11.24 16.68 -21.54
N ASP A 559 -11.64 16.86 -20.29
CA ASP A 559 -12.91 17.48 -19.94
C ASP A 559 -12.72 18.97 -19.71
N GLN A 560 -13.37 19.78 -20.53
CA GLN A 560 -13.37 21.25 -20.51
C GLN A 560 -11.95 21.89 -20.48
N PRO A 561 -11.06 21.57 -21.45
CA PRO A 561 -9.72 22.14 -21.46
C PRO A 561 -9.69 23.66 -21.66
N SER A 562 -10.79 24.28 -22.06
CA SER A 562 -10.92 25.72 -22.29
C SER A 562 -11.43 26.50 -21.07
N GLN A 563 -11.53 25.90 -19.90
CA GLN A 563 -12.16 26.53 -18.74
C GLN A 563 -11.35 27.69 -18.14
N VAL A 564 -10.07 27.76 -18.45
CA VAL A 564 -9.14 28.74 -17.87
C VAL A 564 -8.84 29.90 -18.85
N TYR A 565 -9.39 29.83 -20.07
CA TYR A 565 -9.30 30.89 -21.08
C TYR A 565 -10.50 31.81 -21.06
#